data_0bda9930fe5e4d901bd0748bbdd3f45d
#
_entry.id   0bda9930fe5e4d901bd0748bbdd3f45d
#
_cell.length_a   1.000
_cell.length_b   1.000
_cell.length_c   1.000
_cell.angle_alpha   90.00
_cell.angle_beta   90.00
_cell.angle_gamma   90.00
#
_symmetry.space_group_name_H-M   'P 1'
#
loop_
_entity.id
_entity.type
_entity.pdbx_description
1 polymer ?
#
loop_
_entity_poly.entity_id
_entity_poly.type
_entity_poly.pdbx_seq_one_letter_code
_entity_poly.pdbx_strand_id
1 'polypeptide(L)'
;MAREEDINQLVENGFDINSKDASGITLLHKFTKEGDLVGVKSLLEHEADFNVVDNENRNPLHYAIMHGHKKVAKLFVNQLTINSKDKNGFTPLHLAALQDDTELIDFLITKGAKINEKDAKEGYTPLHIASLYGSKKSVQILIDSGANLECEDNNFRTSLFLTIYQCTAHYDSRAEIIEYLIKKGANIEAKDAENNTTLFLAAYNNKMQIVKLIVKKQQASNDKIKLKEFFCTKNNHGFDALDCAIEHNNRKMVTFLVSKGIDANDQDFNGNARLHKASHNGNTKAVKLLLKLKVNVNAVTKCNRTPLLLAVKKGHIKIVKILLEVRANMNICEQQGYAPLHLAVQKDYFDIAQLLTEKGADLSIECNNGHTAIDMFISKAHSKKNIEENYKKFCRFLMLYLKELHSKHKACCILSTLALSLTIIGLPFIFKPIIKYRERSKIYKKTKAMLENLLYI
;
A
#
# COMPACT_ATOMS: atom_id res chain seq x y z
N MET A 1 48.73 -34.63 8.28
CA MET A 1 49.87 -35.46 7.78
C MET A 1 49.69 -35.82 6.31
N ALA A 2 48.73 -36.68 5.85
CA ALA A 2 48.65 -37.07 4.43
C ALA A 2 48.48 -35.88 3.45
N ARG A 3 47.64 -34.88 3.74
CA ARG A 3 47.46 -33.71 2.88
C ARG A 3 48.64 -32.72 2.88
N GLU A 4 49.44 -32.69 3.92
CA GLU A 4 50.65 -31.88 4.03
C GLU A 4 51.77 -32.48 3.17
N GLU A 5 51.91 -33.80 3.19
CA GLU A 5 52.82 -34.56 2.32
C GLU A 5 52.43 -34.39 0.84
N ASP A 6 51.12 -34.35 0.52
CA ASP A 6 50.62 -34.10 -0.84
C ASP A 6 50.99 -32.71 -1.35
N ILE A 7 50.91 -31.65 -0.49
CA ILE A 7 51.27 -30.25 -0.84
C ILE A 7 52.77 -30.14 -1.05
N ASN A 8 53.58 -30.70 -0.16
CA ASN A 8 55.05 -30.72 -0.29
C ASN A 8 55.47 -31.39 -1.61
N GLN A 9 54.86 -32.50 -1.95
CA GLN A 9 55.15 -33.21 -3.19
C GLN A 9 54.72 -32.43 -4.46
N LEU A 10 53.60 -31.65 -4.39
CA LEU A 10 53.19 -30.75 -5.48
C LEU A 10 54.21 -29.64 -5.71
N VAL A 11 54.70 -29.03 -4.64
CA VAL A 11 55.72 -27.95 -4.70
C VAL A 11 57.05 -28.51 -5.23
N GLU A 12 57.52 -29.65 -4.72
CA GLU A 12 58.71 -30.33 -5.20
C GLU A 12 58.65 -30.70 -6.69
N ASN A 13 57.45 -31.04 -7.20
CA ASN A 13 57.21 -31.30 -8.61
C ASN A 13 57.07 -30.01 -9.46
N GLY A 14 57.31 -28.85 -8.91
CA GLY A 14 57.30 -27.55 -9.62
C GLY A 14 55.90 -26.98 -9.89
N PHE A 15 54.87 -27.46 -9.14
CA PHE A 15 53.52 -26.89 -9.25
C PHE A 15 53.50 -25.43 -8.72
N ASP A 16 53.00 -24.52 -9.55
CA ASP A 16 52.78 -23.12 -9.10
C ASP A 16 51.58 -23.06 -8.14
N ILE A 17 51.87 -22.90 -6.87
CA ILE A 17 50.89 -22.86 -5.77
C ILE A 17 49.90 -21.71 -5.88
N ASN A 18 50.24 -20.65 -6.61
CA ASN A 18 49.43 -19.47 -6.86
C ASN A 18 48.73 -19.53 -8.22
N SER A 19 48.83 -20.62 -8.96
CA SER A 19 48.12 -20.82 -10.24
C SER A 19 46.61 -20.71 -10.06
N LYS A 20 45.97 -20.00 -11.00
CA LYS A 20 44.52 -19.76 -11.02
C LYS A 20 43.82 -20.66 -12.04
N ASP A 21 42.69 -21.22 -11.66
CA ASP A 21 41.78 -21.87 -12.62
C ASP A 21 41.01 -20.82 -13.45
N ALA A 22 40.13 -21.27 -14.36
CA ALA A 22 39.30 -20.41 -15.22
C ALA A 22 38.39 -19.44 -14.45
N SER A 23 38.08 -19.72 -13.19
CA SER A 23 37.30 -18.86 -12.29
C SER A 23 38.20 -17.97 -11.44
N GLY A 24 39.50 -17.95 -11.62
CA GLY A 24 40.44 -17.23 -10.81
C GLY A 24 40.73 -17.85 -9.43
N ILE A 25 40.26 -19.08 -9.20
CA ILE A 25 40.36 -19.79 -7.92
C ILE A 25 41.72 -20.48 -7.84
N THR A 26 42.48 -20.23 -6.75
CA THR A 26 43.75 -20.91 -6.43
C THR A 26 43.51 -22.10 -5.50
N LEU A 27 44.55 -22.90 -5.32
CA LEU A 27 44.54 -24.01 -4.37
C LEU A 27 44.19 -23.54 -2.95
N LEU A 28 44.68 -22.36 -2.54
CA LEU A 28 44.39 -21.77 -1.25
C LEU A 28 42.88 -21.49 -1.08
N HIS A 29 42.19 -20.98 -2.11
CA HIS A 29 40.76 -20.78 -2.07
C HIS A 29 40.00 -22.12 -1.88
N LYS A 30 40.44 -23.20 -2.55
CA LYS A 30 39.80 -24.52 -2.44
C LYS A 30 39.92 -25.09 -1.04
N PHE A 31 41.12 -25.10 -0.46
CA PHE A 31 41.35 -25.61 0.90
C PHE A 31 40.61 -24.73 1.94
N THR A 32 40.59 -23.42 1.70
CA THR A 32 39.83 -22.49 2.55
C THR A 32 38.31 -22.77 2.50
N LYS A 33 37.76 -23.03 1.31
CA LYS A 33 36.37 -23.42 1.09
C LYS A 33 36.01 -24.71 1.83
N GLU A 34 36.94 -25.69 1.86
CA GLU A 34 36.74 -26.93 2.58
C GLU A 34 36.94 -26.83 4.10
N GLY A 35 37.54 -25.72 4.56
CA GLY A 35 37.87 -25.49 5.98
C GLY A 35 39.07 -26.33 6.46
N ASP A 36 39.88 -26.80 5.55
CA ASP A 36 41.07 -27.62 5.87
C ASP A 36 42.18 -26.74 6.45
N LEU A 37 42.17 -26.62 7.76
CA LEU A 37 43.13 -25.79 8.51
C LEU A 37 44.58 -26.25 8.34
N VAL A 38 44.80 -27.54 8.20
CA VAL A 38 46.14 -28.11 8.02
C VAL A 38 46.67 -27.77 6.64
N GLY A 39 45.89 -28.05 5.61
CA GLY A 39 46.26 -27.75 4.23
C GLY A 39 46.44 -26.22 4.00
N VAL A 40 45.58 -25.37 4.59
CA VAL A 40 45.75 -23.91 4.53
C VAL A 40 47.07 -23.47 5.17
N LYS A 41 47.41 -23.99 6.32
CA LYS A 41 48.69 -23.67 6.96
C LYS A 41 49.89 -24.07 6.15
N SER A 42 49.88 -25.32 5.63
CA SER A 42 50.93 -25.81 4.76
C SER A 42 51.10 -24.95 3.51
N LEU A 43 49.99 -24.55 2.86
CA LEU A 43 50.06 -23.66 1.70
C LEU A 43 50.66 -22.30 2.04
N LEU A 44 50.34 -21.72 3.23
CA LEU A 44 50.91 -20.47 3.69
C LEU A 44 52.42 -20.58 4.03
N GLU A 45 52.89 -21.74 4.53
CA GLU A 45 54.29 -22.04 4.75
C GLU A 45 55.09 -22.11 3.45
N HIS A 46 54.41 -22.47 2.34
CA HIS A 46 54.98 -22.46 0.98
C HIS A 46 54.70 -21.15 0.23
N GLU A 47 54.47 -20.07 0.93
CA GLU A 47 54.31 -18.68 0.41
C GLU A 47 53.10 -18.54 -0.55
N ALA A 48 52.01 -19.31 -0.33
CA ALA A 48 50.76 -19.04 -1.05
C ALA A 48 50.27 -17.63 -0.78
N ASP A 49 49.96 -16.87 -1.83
CA ASP A 49 49.46 -15.52 -1.74
C ASP A 49 48.02 -15.47 -1.22
N PHE A 50 47.83 -15.05 0.02
CA PHE A 50 46.52 -14.93 0.65
C PHE A 50 45.76 -13.64 0.29
N ASN A 51 46.36 -12.73 -0.50
CA ASN A 51 45.68 -11.55 -1.03
C ASN A 51 45.08 -11.80 -2.44
N VAL A 52 45.37 -12.98 -3.00
CA VAL A 52 44.83 -13.34 -4.32
C VAL A 52 43.32 -13.31 -4.33
N VAL A 53 42.76 -12.84 -5.44
CA VAL A 53 41.30 -12.80 -5.62
C VAL A 53 40.86 -13.66 -6.81
N ASP A 54 39.64 -14.20 -6.70
CA ASP A 54 38.95 -14.87 -7.81
C ASP A 54 38.31 -13.86 -8.79
N ASN A 55 37.61 -14.33 -9.79
CA ASN A 55 36.91 -13.48 -10.77
C ASN A 55 35.74 -12.68 -10.18
N GLU A 56 35.26 -13.00 -8.99
CA GLU A 56 34.27 -12.24 -8.21
C GLU A 56 34.93 -11.32 -7.16
N ASN A 57 36.24 -11.09 -7.28
CA ASN A 57 37.06 -10.27 -6.36
C ASN A 57 37.06 -10.78 -4.91
N ARG A 58 36.83 -12.07 -4.70
CA ARG A 58 36.85 -12.70 -3.37
C ARG A 58 38.23 -13.25 -3.06
N ASN A 59 38.78 -12.87 -1.95
CA ASN A 59 40.00 -13.44 -1.40
C ASN A 59 39.70 -14.63 -0.46
N PRO A 60 40.73 -15.38 0.01
CA PRO A 60 40.52 -16.51 0.92
C PRO A 60 39.72 -16.15 2.19
N LEU A 61 39.86 -14.91 2.74
CA LEU A 61 39.04 -14.50 3.89
C LEU A 61 37.54 -14.50 3.59
N HIS A 62 37.14 -14.01 2.43
CA HIS A 62 35.73 -14.09 1.99
C HIS A 62 35.24 -15.54 1.94
N TYR A 63 36.03 -16.44 1.36
CA TYR A 63 35.70 -17.87 1.29
C TYR A 63 35.58 -18.50 2.67
N ALA A 64 36.56 -18.25 3.58
CA ALA A 64 36.48 -18.77 4.93
C ALA A 64 35.23 -18.35 5.68
N ILE A 65 34.81 -17.07 5.53
CA ILE A 65 33.59 -16.56 6.16
C ILE A 65 32.35 -17.14 5.50
N MET A 66 32.25 -17.10 4.18
CA MET A 66 31.09 -17.62 3.44
C MET A 66 30.78 -19.09 3.75
N HIS A 67 31.80 -19.87 4.08
CA HIS A 67 31.65 -21.29 4.41
C HIS A 67 31.68 -21.58 5.94
N GLY A 68 31.73 -20.55 6.79
CA GLY A 68 31.64 -20.71 8.25
C GLY A 68 32.91 -21.22 8.94
N HIS A 69 34.06 -21.14 8.27
CA HIS A 69 35.34 -21.67 8.77
C HIS A 69 36.10 -20.62 9.61
N LYS A 70 35.61 -20.34 10.80
CA LYS A 70 36.15 -19.29 11.71
C LYS A 70 37.63 -19.39 12.00
N LYS A 71 38.10 -20.61 12.26
CA LYS A 71 39.54 -20.82 12.57
C LYS A 71 40.40 -20.47 11.37
N VAL A 72 39.98 -20.81 10.17
CA VAL A 72 40.66 -20.49 8.92
C VAL A 72 40.56 -18.99 8.64
N ALA A 73 39.39 -18.37 8.82
CA ALA A 73 39.18 -16.93 8.64
C ALA A 73 40.17 -16.09 9.48
N LYS A 74 40.38 -16.48 10.75
CA LYS A 74 41.30 -15.77 11.66
C LYS A 74 42.78 -15.74 11.18
N LEU A 75 43.19 -16.70 10.33
CA LEU A 75 44.53 -16.72 9.74
C LEU A 75 44.71 -15.65 8.66
N PHE A 76 43.65 -15.27 7.97
CA PHE A 76 43.70 -14.36 6.83
C PHE A 76 43.44 -12.90 7.18
N VAL A 77 43.13 -12.57 8.43
CA VAL A 77 42.82 -11.19 8.85
C VAL A 77 44.09 -10.36 8.99
N ASN A 78 44.24 -9.39 8.09
CA ASN A 78 45.31 -8.38 8.12
C ASN A 78 44.79 -7.05 7.54
N GLN A 79 45.64 -6.03 7.48
CA GLN A 79 45.25 -4.69 7.01
C GLN A 79 44.75 -4.65 5.55
N LEU A 80 45.19 -5.56 4.69
CA LEU A 80 44.80 -5.62 3.28
C LEU A 80 43.49 -6.34 3.10
N THR A 81 43.26 -7.44 3.83
CA THR A 81 42.11 -8.33 3.65
C THR A 81 40.86 -7.92 4.43
N ILE A 82 41.05 -7.26 5.61
CA ILE A 82 39.96 -7.00 6.57
C ILE A 82 38.84 -6.11 6.01
N ASN A 83 39.15 -5.22 5.08
CA ASN A 83 38.23 -4.30 4.44
C ASN A 83 38.15 -4.51 2.91
N SER A 84 38.72 -5.61 2.41
CA SER A 84 38.62 -5.96 0.98
C SER A 84 37.14 -6.17 0.59
N LYS A 85 36.82 -5.74 -0.62
CA LYS A 85 35.44 -5.85 -1.16
C LYS A 85 35.40 -6.91 -2.26
N ASP A 86 34.40 -7.76 -2.23
CA ASP A 86 34.06 -8.59 -3.37
C ASP A 86 33.44 -7.75 -4.49
N LYS A 87 33.04 -8.36 -5.59
CA LYS A 87 32.45 -7.69 -6.75
C LYS A 87 31.11 -6.99 -6.42
N ASN A 88 30.39 -7.47 -5.40
CA ASN A 88 29.16 -6.85 -4.92
C ASN A 88 29.45 -5.73 -3.89
N GLY A 89 30.69 -5.51 -3.52
CA GLY A 89 31.11 -4.56 -2.50
C GLY A 89 31.02 -5.09 -1.08
N PHE A 90 30.76 -6.39 -0.88
CA PHE A 90 30.73 -6.98 0.46
C PHE A 90 32.12 -7.08 1.05
N THR A 91 32.27 -6.56 2.26
CA THR A 91 33.45 -6.78 3.08
C THR A 91 33.31 -8.05 3.92
N PRO A 92 34.41 -8.58 4.52
CA PRO A 92 34.34 -9.66 5.50
C PRO A 92 33.29 -9.43 6.60
N LEU A 93 33.12 -8.18 7.06
CA LEU A 93 32.14 -7.84 8.11
C LEU A 93 30.69 -7.93 7.61
N HIS A 94 30.41 -7.61 6.34
CA HIS A 94 29.10 -7.83 5.74
C HIS A 94 28.74 -9.33 5.72
N LEU A 95 29.69 -10.17 5.32
CA LEU A 95 29.49 -11.61 5.25
C LEU A 95 29.30 -12.24 6.65
N ALA A 96 30.05 -11.77 7.64
CA ALA A 96 29.89 -12.21 9.03
C ALA A 96 28.51 -11.81 9.59
N ALA A 97 28.04 -10.59 9.28
CA ALA A 97 26.71 -10.11 9.66
C ALA A 97 25.58 -10.91 8.97
N LEU A 98 25.77 -11.28 7.70
CA LEU A 98 24.84 -12.11 6.95
C LEU A 98 24.67 -13.51 7.57
N GLN A 99 25.75 -14.08 8.10
CA GLN A 99 25.74 -15.41 8.72
C GLN A 99 25.36 -15.42 10.21
N ASP A 100 25.10 -14.25 10.80
CA ASP A 100 24.87 -14.08 12.25
C ASP A 100 26.04 -14.61 13.11
N ASP A 101 27.28 -14.52 12.58
CA ASP A 101 28.47 -14.98 13.30
C ASP A 101 29.00 -13.91 14.24
N THR A 102 28.46 -13.90 15.44
CA THR A 102 28.77 -12.89 16.46
C THR A 102 30.23 -12.91 16.92
N GLU A 103 30.87 -14.07 17.00
CA GLU A 103 32.26 -14.21 17.38
C GLU A 103 33.17 -13.59 16.31
N LEU A 104 32.88 -13.82 15.06
CA LEU A 104 33.66 -13.31 13.96
C LEU A 104 33.42 -11.81 13.75
N ILE A 105 32.20 -11.32 13.95
CA ILE A 105 31.91 -9.88 13.93
C ILE A 105 32.76 -9.14 14.95
N ASP A 106 32.75 -9.59 16.21
CA ASP A 106 33.53 -8.99 17.29
C ASP A 106 35.05 -9.02 16.98
N PHE A 107 35.53 -10.17 16.52
CA PHE A 107 36.92 -10.33 16.12
C PHE A 107 37.32 -9.38 14.98
N LEU A 108 36.53 -9.28 13.92
CA LEU A 108 36.80 -8.39 12.78
C LEU A 108 36.81 -6.93 13.22
N ILE A 109 35.87 -6.50 14.06
CA ILE A 109 35.80 -5.13 14.58
C ILE A 109 37.04 -4.82 15.44
N THR A 110 37.43 -5.72 16.35
CA THR A 110 38.61 -5.54 17.18
C THR A 110 39.90 -5.47 16.37
N LYS A 111 39.93 -6.06 15.18
CA LYS A 111 41.05 -5.98 14.23
C LYS A 111 41.00 -4.78 13.29
N GLY A 112 40.01 -3.90 13.41
CA GLY A 112 39.89 -2.65 12.65
C GLY A 112 39.03 -2.73 11.39
N ALA A 113 38.07 -3.64 11.33
CA ALA A 113 37.07 -3.64 10.25
C ALA A 113 36.27 -2.34 10.28
N LYS A 114 36.03 -1.76 9.09
CA LYS A 114 35.20 -0.56 8.92
C LYS A 114 33.73 -0.93 9.12
N ILE A 115 33.17 -0.55 10.27
CA ILE A 115 31.87 -0.98 10.73
C ILE A 115 30.68 -0.42 9.89
N ASN A 116 30.89 0.74 9.24
CA ASN A 116 29.85 1.43 8.46
C ASN A 116 30.15 1.43 6.95
N GLU A 117 31.00 0.52 6.47
CA GLU A 117 31.27 0.39 5.05
C GLU A 117 29.99 -0.02 4.30
N LYS A 118 29.79 0.53 3.10
CA LYS A 118 28.62 0.22 2.27
C LYS A 118 28.97 -0.76 1.15
N ASP A 119 28.07 -1.68 0.86
CA ASP A 119 28.16 -2.52 -0.34
C ASP A 119 27.95 -1.69 -1.62
N ALA A 120 28.25 -2.26 -2.77
CA ALA A 120 28.20 -1.55 -4.06
C ALA A 120 26.80 -1.55 -4.68
N LYS A 121 25.94 -2.50 -4.31
CA LYS A 121 24.66 -2.74 -4.99
C LYS A 121 23.52 -1.95 -4.36
N GLU A 122 23.29 -2.15 -3.09
CA GLU A 122 22.14 -1.56 -2.37
C GLU A 122 22.57 -0.44 -1.42
N GLY A 123 23.87 -0.25 -1.18
CA GLY A 123 24.39 0.68 -0.19
C GLY A 123 24.21 0.19 1.25
N TYR A 124 24.08 -1.13 1.45
CA TYR A 124 23.92 -1.70 2.77
C TYR A 124 25.21 -1.68 3.57
N THR A 125 25.12 -1.32 4.84
CA THR A 125 26.17 -1.55 5.84
C THR A 125 25.98 -2.93 6.49
N PRO A 126 26.95 -3.46 7.23
CA PRO A 126 26.78 -4.69 8.00
C PRO A 126 25.56 -4.66 8.93
N LEU A 127 25.23 -3.48 9.52
CA LEU A 127 24.04 -3.30 10.36
C LEU A 127 22.72 -3.42 9.53
N HIS A 128 22.71 -2.91 8.31
CA HIS A 128 21.56 -3.11 7.39
C HIS A 128 21.35 -4.59 7.11
N ILE A 129 22.42 -5.32 6.79
CA ILE A 129 22.38 -6.78 6.54
C ILE A 129 21.83 -7.53 7.76
N ALA A 130 22.43 -7.31 8.94
CA ALA A 130 21.96 -7.97 10.16
C ALA A 130 20.49 -7.67 10.46
N SER A 131 20.05 -6.42 10.25
CA SER A 131 18.67 -5.97 10.43
C SER A 131 17.71 -6.61 9.43
N LEU A 132 18.09 -6.67 8.15
CA LEU A 132 17.31 -7.26 7.07
C LEU A 132 17.03 -8.75 7.33
N TYR A 133 18.05 -9.48 7.78
CA TYR A 133 17.95 -10.92 8.05
C TYR A 133 17.41 -11.26 9.45
N GLY A 134 17.24 -10.27 10.32
CA GLY A 134 16.70 -10.48 11.66
C GLY A 134 17.69 -11.09 12.65
N SER A 135 18.96 -10.87 12.42
CA SER A 135 20.10 -11.40 13.21
C SER A 135 20.29 -10.56 14.49
N LYS A 136 19.45 -10.81 15.50
CA LYS A 136 19.39 -10.00 16.73
C LYS A 136 20.75 -9.81 17.41
N LYS A 137 21.52 -10.88 17.58
CA LYS A 137 22.81 -10.82 18.26
C LYS A 137 23.82 -9.98 17.47
N SER A 138 23.88 -10.17 16.15
CA SER A 138 24.73 -9.36 15.27
C SER A 138 24.36 -7.89 15.32
N VAL A 139 23.05 -7.56 15.30
CA VAL A 139 22.56 -6.18 15.46
C VAL A 139 23.05 -5.59 16.78
N GLN A 140 22.94 -6.33 17.89
CA GLN A 140 23.38 -5.86 19.20
C GLN A 140 24.89 -5.56 19.22
N ILE A 141 25.71 -6.51 18.77
CA ILE A 141 27.16 -6.33 18.75
C ILE A 141 27.59 -5.15 17.86
N LEU A 142 27.04 -5.07 16.63
CA LEU A 142 27.35 -3.98 15.72
C LEU A 142 27.03 -2.61 16.34
N ILE A 143 25.86 -2.47 16.96
CA ILE A 143 25.47 -1.20 17.61
C ILE A 143 26.33 -0.90 18.81
N ASP A 144 26.61 -1.89 19.68
CA ASP A 144 27.44 -1.70 20.88
C ASP A 144 28.89 -1.38 20.52
N SER A 145 29.35 -1.80 19.33
CA SER A 145 30.65 -1.47 18.76
C SER A 145 30.65 -0.17 17.95
N GLY A 146 29.58 0.63 17.98
CA GLY A 146 29.54 1.96 17.38
C GLY A 146 29.06 2.03 15.94
N ALA A 147 28.30 1.05 15.45
CA ALA A 147 27.66 1.17 14.15
C ALA A 147 26.69 2.37 14.13
N ASN A 148 26.74 3.15 13.05
CA ASN A 148 25.87 4.31 12.88
C ASN A 148 24.45 3.85 12.52
N LEU A 149 23.49 4.16 13.41
CA LEU A 149 22.07 3.82 13.24
C LEU A 149 21.41 4.54 12.07
N GLU A 150 21.97 5.71 11.69
CA GLU A 150 21.39 6.61 10.70
C GLU A 150 22.05 6.48 9.30
N CYS A 151 22.90 5.47 9.11
CA CYS A 151 23.31 5.13 7.75
C CYS A 151 22.10 4.78 6.92
N GLU A 152 22.02 5.39 5.74
CA GLU A 152 20.96 5.13 4.75
C GLU A 152 21.51 4.28 3.61
N ASP A 153 20.70 3.37 3.11
CA ASP A 153 20.96 2.65 1.86
C ASP A 153 20.68 3.52 0.62
N ASN A 154 20.77 2.97 -0.56
CA ASN A 154 20.52 3.70 -1.83
C ASN A 154 19.05 4.15 -2.00
N ASN A 155 18.13 3.65 -1.17
CA ASN A 155 16.72 4.04 -1.13
C ASN A 155 16.39 4.88 0.12
N PHE A 156 17.39 5.49 0.77
CA PHE A 156 17.27 6.28 2.00
C PHE A 156 16.71 5.51 3.20
N ARG A 157 16.77 4.16 3.18
CA ARG A 157 16.28 3.32 4.27
C ARG A 157 17.34 3.11 5.33
N THR A 158 17.00 3.36 6.59
CA THR A 158 17.86 3.03 7.75
C THR A 158 17.68 1.57 8.16
N SER A 159 18.55 1.08 9.03
CA SER A 159 18.46 -0.28 9.58
C SER A 159 17.13 -0.51 10.32
N LEU A 160 16.61 0.50 11.04
CA LEU A 160 15.27 0.44 11.66
C LEU A 160 14.18 0.29 10.60
N PHE A 161 14.24 1.08 9.52
CA PHE A 161 13.28 1.02 8.43
C PHE A 161 13.25 -0.37 7.78
N LEU A 162 14.43 -0.93 7.47
CA LEU A 162 14.54 -2.28 6.88
C LEU A 162 14.01 -3.38 7.79
N THR A 163 14.24 -3.29 9.10
CA THR A 163 13.71 -4.27 10.07
C THR A 163 12.18 -4.25 10.08
N ILE A 164 11.56 -3.06 10.04
CA ILE A 164 10.11 -2.92 9.97
C ILE A 164 9.58 -3.40 8.61
N TYR A 165 10.27 -3.08 7.51
CA TYR A 165 9.89 -3.49 6.15
C TYR A 165 9.78 -5.01 6.02
N GLN A 166 10.73 -5.75 6.57
CA GLN A 166 10.78 -7.21 6.53
C GLN A 166 9.91 -7.90 7.61
N CYS A 167 9.22 -7.13 8.43
CA CYS A 167 8.40 -7.69 9.51
C CYS A 167 7.08 -8.30 9.01
N THR A 168 7.15 -9.22 8.02
CA THR A 168 5.98 -9.85 7.42
C THR A 168 5.56 -11.15 8.10
N ALA A 169 6.45 -12.14 8.21
CA ALA A 169 6.11 -13.50 8.65
C ALA A 169 6.70 -13.91 10.02
N HIS A 170 7.95 -13.51 10.33
CA HIS A 170 8.63 -13.91 11.57
C HIS A 170 8.65 -12.75 12.56
N TYR A 171 7.52 -12.57 13.26
CA TYR A 171 7.23 -11.41 14.09
C TYR A 171 8.14 -11.25 15.31
N ASP A 172 8.44 -12.35 16.03
CA ASP A 172 8.97 -12.24 17.39
C ASP A 172 10.42 -11.73 17.45
N SER A 173 11.32 -12.26 16.62
CA SER A 173 12.72 -11.83 16.64
C SER A 173 12.93 -10.38 16.17
N ARG A 174 12.16 -9.93 15.16
CA ARG A 174 12.26 -8.57 14.62
C ARG A 174 11.66 -7.52 15.54
N ALA A 175 10.64 -7.83 16.30
CA ALA A 175 10.07 -6.92 17.29
C ALA A 175 11.13 -6.54 18.36
N GLU A 176 11.90 -7.50 18.82
CA GLU A 176 12.99 -7.26 19.77
C GLU A 176 14.14 -6.42 19.19
N ILE A 177 14.46 -6.61 17.89
CA ILE A 177 15.44 -5.77 17.17
C ILE A 177 14.92 -4.33 17.05
N ILE A 178 13.65 -4.15 16.67
CA ILE A 178 13.02 -2.82 16.57
C ILE A 178 13.05 -2.10 17.92
N GLU A 179 12.67 -2.80 18.99
CA GLU A 179 12.77 -2.26 20.37
C GLU A 179 14.19 -1.84 20.71
N TYR A 180 15.17 -2.67 20.41
CA TYR A 180 16.56 -2.40 20.69
C TYR A 180 17.08 -1.19 19.91
N LEU A 181 16.82 -1.12 18.60
CA LEU A 181 17.18 0.03 17.75
C LEU A 181 16.57 1.33 18.28
N ILE A 182 15.28 1.34 18.61
CA ILE A 182 14.58 2.51 19.16
C ILE A 182 15.16 2.89 20.55
N LYS A 183 15.47 1.92 21.39
CA LYS A 183 16.10 2.15 22.70
C LYS A 183 17.47 2.79 22.56
N LYS A 184 18.25 2.39 21.56
CA LYS A 184 19.59 2.93 21.25
C LYS A 184 19.54 4.27 20.52
N GLY A 185 18.35 4.79 20.21
CA GLY A 185 18.17 6.14 19.68
C GLY A 185 17.97 6.22 18.17
N ALA A 186 17.70 5.10 17.48
CA ALA A 186 17.40 5.13 16.05
C ALA A 186 16.25 6.11 15.73
N ASN A 187 16.41 6.85 14.63
CA ASN A 187 15.46 7.86 14.18
C ASN A 187 14.18 7.19 13.69
N ILE A 188 13.09 7.37 14.45
CA ILE A 188 11.77 6.87 14.10
C ILE A 188 11.07 7.71 13.03
N GLU A 189 11.58 8.89 12.68
CA GLU A 189 11.05 9.78 11.65
C GLU A 189 11.72 9.55 10.28
N ALA A 190 12.66 8.60 10.18
CA ALA A 190 13.33 8.25 8.92
C ALA A 190 12.31 7.88 7.85
N LYS A 191 12.61 8.26 6.60
CA LYS A 191 11.77 8.07 5.42
C LYS A 191 12.57 7.40 4.31
N ASP A 192 11.91 6.59 3.50
CA ASP A 192 12.49 6.07 2.26
C ASP A 192 12.34 7.05 1.09
N ALA A 193 12.81 6.66 -0.09
CA ALA A 193 12.73 7.42 -1.34
C ALA A 193 11.28 7.77 -1.76
N GLU A 194 10.30 7.02 -1.30
CA GLU A 194 8.88 7.27 -1.54
C GLU A 194 8.21 8.11 -0.43
N ASN A 195 8.99 8.67 0.50
CA ASN A 195 8.49 9.36 1.68
C ASN A 195 7.68 8.48 2.65
N ASN A 196 7.80 7.15 2.57
CA ASN A 196 7.16 6.29 3.54
C ASN A 196 7.87 6.45 4.90
N THR A 197 7.11 6.73 5.95
CA THR A 197 7.64 6.79 7.32
C THR A 197 7.68 5.42 7.97
N THR A 198 8.44 5.27 9.05
CA THR A 198 8.43 4.05 9.87
C THR A 198 7.04 3.73 10.42
N LEU A 199 6.25 4.75 10.80
CA LEU A 199 4.87 4.59 11.26
C LEU A 199 3.94 4.09 10.14
N PHE A 200 4.05 4.69 8.94
CA PHE A 200 3.33 4.23 7.75
C PHE A 200 3.60 2.75 7.49
N LEU A 201 4.87 2.37 7.49
CA LEU A 201 5.30 1.01 7.20
C LEU A 201 4.81 -0.01 8.23
N ALA A 202 4.86 0.36 9.52
CA ALA A 202 4.32 -0.47 10.59
C ALA A 202 2.80 -0.67 10.47
N ALA A 203 2.07 0.36 10.04
CA ALA A 203 0.64 0.29 9.77
C ALA A 203 0.34 -0.51 8.49
N TYR A 204 1.13 -0.33 7.43
CA TYR A 204 1.05 -1.08 6.17
C TYR A 204 1.26 -2.58 6.41
N ASN A 205 2.23 -2.96 7.21
CA ASN A 205 2.47 -4.35 7.63
C ASN A 205 1.46 -4.84 8.69
N ASN A 206 0.50 -4.00 9.07
CA ASN A 206 -0.55 -4.31 10.05
C ASN A 206 0.00 -4.72 11.45
N LYS A 207 1.14 -4.15 11.87
CA LYS A 207 1.87 -4.51 13.11
C LYS A 207 1.54 -3.56 14.26
N MET A 208 0.43 -3.82 14.93
CA MET A 208 -0.09 -2.97 16.01
C MET A 208 0.90 -2.70 17.16
N GLN A 209 1.73 -3.69 17.53
CA GLN A 209 2.70 -3.51 18.61
C GLN A 209 3.81 -2.52 18.21
N ILE A 210 4.30 -2.61 16.97
CA ILE A 210 5.32 -1.67 16.44
C ILE A 210 4.73 -0.26 16.35
N VAL A 211 3.49 -0.11 15.85
CA VAL A 211 2.78 1.17 15.83
C VAL A 211 2.73 1.78 17.24
N LYS A 212 2.35 1.01 18.25
CA LYS A 212 2.31 1.48 19.65
C LYS A 212 3.68 1.91 20.16
N LEU A 213 4.73 1.16 19.82
CA LEU A 213 6.10 1.45 20.25
C LEU A 213 6.61 2.76 19.65
N ILE A 214 6.43 2.94 18.32
CA ILE A 214 6.82 4.17 17.61
C ILE A 214 6.06 5.38 18.19
N VAL A 215 4.74 5.26 18.36
CA VAL A 215 3.91 6.33 18.91
C VAL A 215 4.33 6.67 20.34
N LYS A 216 4.61 5.67 21.18
CA LYS A 216 5.08 5.88 22.56
C LYS A 216 6.41 6.64 22.57
N LYS A 217 7.35 6.29 21.69
CA LYS A 217 8.64 6.97 21.58
C LYS A 217 8.48 8.42 21.14
N GLN A 218 7.62 8.69 20.14
CA GLN A 218 7.36 10.04 19.66
C GLN A 218 6.68 10.92 20.71
N GLN A 219 5.76 10.36 21.49
CA GLN A 219 5.07 11.09 22.57
C GLN A 219 6.01 11.50 23.72
N ALA A 220 7.16 10.82 23.88
CA ALA A 220 8.12 11.16 24.91
C ALA A 220 8.83 12.51 24.64
N SER A 221 8.77 13.05 23.41
CA SER A 221 9.35 14.36 23.06
C SER A 221 8.56 15.56 23.57
N ASN A 222 7.34 15.38 24.08
CA ASN A 222 6.42 16.43 24.57
C ASN A 222 6.13 17.60 23.59
N ASP A 223 6.58 17.54 22.35
CA ASP A 223 6.35 18.56 21.33
C ASP A 223 5.07 18.24 20.55
N LYS A 224 4.00 18.97 20.87
CA LYS A 224 2.68 18.79 20.24
C LYS A 224 2.66 19.10 18.74
N ILE A 225 3.52 20.01 18.27
CA ILE A 225 3.58 20.42 16.87
C ILE A 225 4.26 19.31 16.08
N LYS A 226 5.44 18.89 16.52
CA LYS A 226 6.14 17.73 15.90
C LYS A 226 5.30 16.46 15.92
N LEU A 227 4.54 16.23 16.99
CA LEU A 227 3.66 15.08 17.10
C LEU A 227 2.58 15.10 16.00
N LYS A 228 1.98 16.26 15.75
CA LYS A 228 0.97 16.43 14.70
C LYS A 228 1.58 16.25 13.31
N GLU A 229 2.74 16.86 13.05
CA GLU A 229 3.46 16.71 11.78
C GLU A 229 3.84 15.26 11.51
N PHE A 230 4.37 14.57 12.52
CA PHE A 230 4.70 13.15 12.43
C PHE A 230 3.51 12.27 12.03
N PHE A 231 2.35 12.50 12.66
CA PHE A 231 1.14 11.74 12.36
C PHE A 231 0.52 12.07 11.00
N CYS A 232 0.65 13.32 10.54
CA CYS A 232 0.08 13.79 9.27
C CYS A 232 1.02 13.59 8.08
N THR A 233 2.23 13.05 8.28
CA THR A 233 3.18 12.81 7.19
C THR A 233 2.62 11.79 6.22
N LYS A 234 2.50 12.20 4.95
CA LYS A 234 2.04 11.38 3.84
C LYS A 234 3.22 10.99 2.95
N ASN A 235 3.14 9.80 2.37
CA ASN A 235 4.07 9.39 1.34
C ASN A 235 3.78 10.11 0.00
N ASN A 236 4.60 9.84 -1.04
CA ASN A 236 4.44 10.44 -2.37
C ASN A 236 3.09 10.13 -3.04
N HIS A 237 2.40 9.09 -2.60
CA HIS A 237 1.06 8.72 -3.05
C HIS A 237 -0.07 9.37 -2.24
N GLY A 238 0.27 10.19 -1.24
CA GLY A 238 -0.70 10.88 -0.38
C GLY A 238 -1.35 9.99 0.68
N PHE A 239 -0.72 8.86 1.06
CA PHE A 239 -1.18 7.95 2.11
C PHE A 239 -0.40 8.15 3.40
N ASP A 240 -1.10 8.05 4.53
CA ASP A 240 -0.51 7.99 5.86
C ASP A 240 -0.81 6.65 6.57
N ALA A 241 -0.37 6.53 7.82
CA ALA A 241 -0.57 5.31 8.61
C ALA A 241 -2.06 4.97 8.85
N LEU A 242 -2.93 5.99 8.94
CA LEU A 242 -4.36 5.78 9.15
C LEU A 242 -5.03 5.23 7.88
N ASP A 243 -4.60 5.66 6.70
CA ASP A 243 -5.09 5.12 5.43
C ASP A 243 -4.81 3.61 5.34
N CYS A 244 -3.59 3.18 5.69
CA CYS A 244 -3.23 1.76 5.73
C CYS A 244 -4.08 0.95 6.72
N ALA A 245 -4.28 1.50 7.93
CA ALA A 245 -5.09 0.84 8.95
C ALA A 245 -6.56 0.67 8.49
N ILE A 246 -7.10 1.64 7.74
CA ILE A 246 -8.44 1.60 7.17
C ILE A 246 -8.53 0.56 6.05
N GLU A 247 -7.54 0.50 5.16
CA GLU A 247 -7.50 -0.49 4.06
C GLU A 247 -7.47 -1.92 4.59
N HIS A 248 -6.67 -2.18 5.64
CA HIS A 248 -6.64 -3.46 6.33
C HIS A 248 -7.89 -3.73 7.19
N ASN A 249 -8.83 -2.77 7.28
CA ASN A 249 -9.99 -2.84 8.16
C ASN A 249 -9.62 -3.16 9.63
N ASN A 250 -8.44 -2.71 10.08
CA ASN A 250 -7.96 -2.91 11.44
C ASN A 250 -8.57 -1.86 12.39
N ARG A 251 -9.78 -2.16 12.89
CA ARG A 251 -10.50 -1.26 13.78
C ARG A 251 -9.69 -0.83 15.01
N LYS A 252 -8.93 -1.76 15.62
CA LYS A 252 -8.12 -1.46 16.81
C LYS A 252 -7.02 -0.43 16.49
N MET A 253 -6.35 -0.58 15.36
CA MET A 253 -5.32 0.35 14.92
C MET A 253 -5.91 1.71 14.55
N VAL A 254 -7.02 1.73 13.80
CA VAL A 254 -7.74 2.96 13.43
C VAL A 254 -8.16 3.74 14.68
N THR A 255 -8.83 3.10 15.64
CA THR A 255 -9.24 3.79 16.88
C THR A 255 -8.05 4.28 17.68
N PHE A 256 -6.96 3.52 17.73
CA PHE A 256 -5.73 3.92 18.40
C PHE A 256 -5.12 5.17 17.74
N LEU A 257 -4.89 5.13 16.43
CA LEU A 257 -4.28 6.26 15.68
C LEU A 257 -5.12 7.54 15.80
N VAL A 258 -6.44 7.44 15.67
CA VAL A 258 -7.35 8.58 15.86
C VAL A 258 -7.31 9.09 17.31
N SER A 259 -7.25 8.20 18.32
CA SER A 259 -7.09 8.60 19.74
C SER A 259 -5.78 9.33 20.02
N LYS A 260 -4.79 9.22 19.13
CA LYS A 260 -3.50 9.89 19.20
C LYS A 260 -3.45 11.21 18.42
N GLY A 261 -4.57 11.61 17.79
CA GLY A 261 -4.74 12.90 17.17
C GLY A 261 -4.65 12.92 15.64
N ILE A 262 -4.61 11.77 14.98
CA ILE A 262 -4.71 11.73 13.51
C ILE A 262 -6.15 12.10 13.13
N ASP A 263 -6.30 13.14 12.30
CA ASP A 263 -7.61 13.57 11.84
C ASP A 263 -8.16 12.63 10.75
N ALA A 264 -9.26 11.96 11.05
CA ALA A 264 -9.94 11.08 10.09
C ALA A 264 -10.58 11.85 8.92
N ASN A 265 -10.78 13.18 9.05
CA ASN A 265 -11.33 14.06 8.01
C ASN A 265 -10.26 14.72 7.13
N ASP A 266 -8.99 14.45 7.38
CA ASP A 266 -7.91 15.05 6.60
C ASP A 266 -8.07 14.77 5.11
N GLN A 267 -7.78 15.79 4.29
CA GLN A 267 -7.97 15.79 2.84
C GLN A 267 -6.63 15.81 2.11
N ASP A 268 -6.58 15.16 0.96
CA ASP A 268 -5.45 15.28 0.04
C ASP A 268 -5.47 16.59 -0.76
N PHE A 269 -4.47 16.80 -1.62
CA PHE A 269 -4.35 18.01 -2.46
C PHE A 269 -5.56 18.27 -3.36
N ASN A 270 -6.35 17.24 -3.67
CA ASN A 270 -7.58 17.35 -4.47
C ASN A 270 -8.83 17.55 -3.61
N GLY A 271 -8.68 17.63 -2.29
CA GLY A 271 -9.77 17.71 -1.33
C GLY A 271 -10.44 16.36 -1.06
N ASN A 272 -9.84 15.22 -1.45
CA ASN A 272 -10.41 13.92 -1.14
C ASN A 272 -10.11 13.56 0.32
N ALA A 273 -11.13 13.49 1.16
CA ALA A 273 -11.05 12.82 2.45
C ALA A 273 -11.05 11.29 2.29
N ARG A 274 -10.68 10.57 3.34
CA ARG A 274 -10.66 9.08 3.35
C ARG A 274 -12.01 8.47 2.95
N LEU A 275 -13.12 9.10 3.35
CA LEU A 275 -14.46 8.64 2.98
C LEU A 275 -14.71 8.75 1.46
N HIS A 276 -14.12 9.74 0.77
CA HIS A 276 -14.17 9.84 -0.69
C HIS A 276 -13.44 8.65 -1.34
N LYS A 277 -12.20 8.38 -0.91
CA LYS A 277 -11.39 7.26 -1.42
C LYS A 277 -12.10 5.91 -1.20
N ALA A 278 -12.59 5.66 0.02
CA ALA A 278 -13.32 4.44 0.36
C ALA A 278 -14.61 4.27 -0.46
N SER A 279 -15.34 5.37 -0.69
CA SER A 279 -16.59 5.37 -1.48
C SER A 279 -16.33 5.14 -2.97
N HIS A 280 -15.26 5.74 -3.51
CA HIS A 280 -14.84 5.54 -4.90
C HIS A 280 -14.39 4.10 -5.17
N ASN A 281 -13.61 3.51 -4.23
CA ASN A 281 -13.02 2.17 -4.38
C ASN A 281 -14.00 1.03 -4.04
N GLY A 282 -15.21 1.34 -3.59
CA GLY A 282 -16.19 0.30 -3.24
C GLY A 282 -15.91 -0.39 -1.89
N ASN A 283 -15.00 0.15 -1.06
CA ASN A 283 -14.60 -0.47 0.21
C ASN A 283 -15.67 -0.24 1.29
N THR A 284 -16.70 -1.09 1.28
CA THR A 284 -17.83 -1.02 2.22
C THR A 284 -17.39 -1.13 3.69
N LYS A 285 -16.33 -1.90 3.98
CA LYS A 285 -15.82 -2.05 5.35
C LYS A 285 -15.17 -0.76 5.84
N ALA A 286 -14.35 -0.13 5.00
CA ALA A 286 -13.74 1.17 5.28
C ALA A 286 -14.79 2.27 5.48
N VAL A 287 -15.81 2.33 4.60
CA VAL A 287 -16.93 3.30 4.75
C VAL A 287 -17.61 3.13 6.11
N LYS A 288 -17.99 1.91 6.49
CA LYS A 288 -18.63 1.64 7.79
C LYS A 288 -17.75 2.02 8.97
N LEU A 289 -16.44 1.80 8.85
CA LEU A 289 -15.48 2.14 9.90
C LEU A 289 -15.33 3.66 10.06
N LEU A 290 -15.18 4.39 8.95
CA LEU A 290 -15.09 5.86 8.92
C LEU A 290 -16.35 6.53 9.48
N LEU A 291 -17.53 6.05 9.12
CA LEU A 291 -18.79 6.59 9.64
C LEU A 291 -18.92 6.41 11.17
N LYS A 292 -18.37 5.33 11.74
CA LYS A 292 -18.29 5.17 13.20
C LYS A 292 -17.39 6.20 13.88
N LEU A 293 -16.40 6.74 13.16
CA LEU A 293 -15.55 7.83 13.63
C LEU A 293 -16.22 9.21 13.48
N LYS A 294 -17.48 9.26 13.03
CA LYS A 294 -18.26 10.50 12.82
C LYS A 294 -17.59 11.48 11.85
N VAL A 295 -16.92 10.95 10.80
CA VAL A 295 -16.35 11.79 9.75
C VAL A 295 -17.44 12.57 9.02
N ASN A 296 -17.07 13.70 8.41
CA ASN A 296 -18.00 14.51 7.61
C ASN A 296 -18.47 13.73 6.37
N VAL A 297 -19.71 13.27 6.40
CA VAL A 297 -20.34 12.50 5.31
C VAL A 297 -20.54 13.33 4.04
N ASN A 298 -20.63 14.65 4.18
CA ASN A 298 -20.84 15.60 3.10
C ASN A 298 -19.59 16.42 2.75
N ALA A 299 -18.41 15.96 3.15
CA ALA A 299 -17.16 16.59 2.73
C ALA A 299 -17.11 16.67 1.20
N VAL A 300 -16.52 17.74 0.68
CA VAL A 300 -16.43 17.97 -0.77
C VAL A 300 -14.98 18.06 -1.23
N THR A 301 -14.72 17.55 -2.41
CA THR A 301 -13.43 17.72 -3.11
C THR A 301 -13.35 19.10 -3.78
N LYS A 302 -12.19 19.47 -4.35
CA LYS A 302 -12.04 20.69 -5.17
C LYS A 302 -13.01 20.75 -6.37
N CYS A 303 -13.46 19.58 -6.87
CA CYS A 303 -14.48 19.49 -7.93
C CYS A 303 -15.91 19.43 -7.37
N ASN A 304 -16.12 19.79 -6.11
CA ASN A 304 -17.40 19.72 -5.40
C ASN A 304 -18.04 18.33 -5.34
N ARG A 305 -17.23 17.26 -5.35
CA ARG A 305 -17.71 15.88 -5.27
C ARG A 305 -17.81 15.42 -3.83
N THR A 306 -18.95 14.85 -3.45
CA THR A 306 -19.15 14.20 -2.16
C THR A 306 -18.82 12.71 -2.24
N PRO A 307 -18.60 12.00 -1.09
CA PRO A 307 -18.48 10.55 -1.06
C PRO A 307 -19.67 9.83 -1.74
N LEU A 308 -20.89 10.38 -1.57
CA LEU A 308 -22.09 9.84 -2.21
C LEU A 308 -22.02 9.96 -3.73
N LEU A 309 -21.62 11.12 -4.27
CA LEU A 309 -21.42 11.31 -5.72
C LEU A 309 -20.42 10.30 -6.29
N LEU A 310 -19.31 10.04 -5.58
CA LEU A 310 -18.30 9.09 -6.02
C LEU A 310 -18.82 7.64 -5.98
N ALA A 311 -19.57 7.27 -4.93
CA ALA A 311 -20.19 5.95 -4.82
C ALA A 311 -21.20 5.71 -5.94
N VAL A 312 -22.02 6.73 -6.26
CA VAL A 312 -22.99 6.68 -7.37
C VAL A 312 -22.27 6.59 -8.71
N LYS A 313 -21.27 7.43 -8.96
CA LYS A 313 -20.47 7.45 -10.20
C LYS A 313 -19.84 6.09 -10.52
N LYS A 314 -19.51 5.30 -9.49
CA LYS A 314 -18.92 3.95 -9.61
C LYS A 314 -19.94 2.81 -9.49
N GLY A 315 -21.20 3.09 -9.21
CA GLY A 315 -22.27 2.08 -9.12
C GLY A 315 -22.28 1.26 -7.82
N HIS A 316 -21.64 1.76 -6.75
CA HIS A 316 -21.54 1.04 -5.49
C HIS A 316 -22.81 1.11 -4.64
N ILE A 317 -23.89 0.45 -5.07
CA ILE A 317 -25.22 0.53 -4.42
C ILE A 317 -25.19 0.23 -2.92
N LYS A 318 -24.34 -0.70 -2.44
CA LYS A 318 -24.21 -1.00 -1.01
C LYS A 318 -23.72 0.20 -0.22
N ILE A 319 -22.75 0.95 -0.77
CA ILE A 319 -22.21 2.16 -0.14
C ILE A 319 -23.23 3.29 -0.23
N VAL A 320 -23.90 3.46 -1.36
CA VAL A 320 -24.98 4.44 -1.51
C VAL A 320 -26.05 4.23 -0.42
N LYS A 321 -26.52 3.00 -0.18
CA LYS A 321 -27.47 2.68 0.89
C LYS A 321 -26.95 3.14 2.26
N ILE A 322 -25.72 2.78 2.61
CA ILE A 322 -25.10 3.11 3.89
C ILE A 322 -24.98 4.63 4.07
N LEU A 323 -24.54 5.36 3.04
CA LEU A 323 -24.41 6.81 3.11
C LEU A 323 -25.78 7.51 3.27
N LEU A 324 -26.81 7.04 2.62
CA LEU A 324 -28.18 7.55 2.76
C LEU A 324 -28.77 7.25 4.16
N GLU A 325 -28.46 6.11 4.75
CA GLU A 325 -28.85 5.77 6.13
C GLU A 325 -28.31 6.77 7.16
N VAL A 326 -27.09 7.30 6.92
CA VAL A 326 -26.48 8.34 7.76
C VAL A 326 -26.80 9.78 7.29
N ARG A 327 -27.82 9.95 6.45
CA ARG A 327 -28.34 11.22 5.95
C ARG A 327 -27.32 12.01 5.11
N ALA A 328 -26.52 11.32 4.28
CA ALA A 328 -25.72 12.01 3.27
C ALA A 328 -26.62 12.87 2.37
N ASN A 329 -26.21 14.12 2.12
CA ASN A 329 -26.96 15.02 1.27
C ASN A 329 -26.88 14.56 -0.19
N MET A 330 -28.01 14.17 -0.74
CA MET A 330 -28.15 13.63 -2.10
C MET A 330 -28.37 14.71 -3.17
N ASN A 331 -28.39 15.99 -2.76
CA ASN A 331 -28.67 17.12 -3.65
C ASN A 331 -27.44 18.01 -3.91
N ILE A 332 -26.28 17.67 -3.34
CA ILE A 332 -25.02 18.38 -3.64
C ILE A 332 -24.57 17.99 -5.04
N CYS A 333 -24.32 19.00 -5.88
CA CYS A 333 -23.88 18.84 -7.26
C CYS A 333 -22.35 18.91 -7.39
N GLU A 334 -21.77 18.14 -8.28
CA GLU A 334 -20.38 18.35 -8.69
C GLU A 334 -20.22 19.63 -9.54
N GLN A 335 -19.00 19.99 -9.86
CA GLN A 335 -18.66 21.23 -10.60
C GLN A 335 -19.43 21.40 -11.93
N GLN A 336 -19.85 20.32 -12.57
CA GLN A 336 -20.65 20.33 -13.80
C GLN A 336 -22.16 20.45 -13.54
N GLY A 337 -22.58 20.64 -12.30
CA GLY A 337 -23.98 20.72 -11.89
C GLY A 337 -24.68 19.36 -11.74
N TYR A 338 -23.97 18.25 -11.89
CA TYR A 338 -24.58 16.91 -11.73
C TYR A 338 -24.76 16.55 -10.26
N ALA A 339 -26.02 16.39 -9.85
CA ALA A 339 -26.38 15.75 -8.60
C ALA A 339 -26.23 14.22 -8.70
N PRO A 340 -26.21 13.47 -7.58
CA PRO A 340 -26.15 12.00 -7.60
C PRO A 340 -27.18 11.35 -8.53
N LEU A 341 -28.41 11.87 -8.61
CA LEU A 341 -29.45 11.35 -9.47
C LEU A 341 -29.11 11.47 -10.97
N HIS A 342 -28.52 12.60 -11.38
CA HIS A 342 -28.02 12.79 -12.75
C HIS A 342 -26.99 11.74 -13.13
N LEU A 343 -26.00 11.51 -12.22
CA LEU A 343 -24.95 10.52 -12.47
C LEU A 343 -25.49 9.09 -12.52
N ALA A 344 -26.46 8.76 -11.66
CA ALA A 344 -27.11 7.45 -11.68
C ALA A 344 -27.80 7.19 -13.03
N VAL A 345 -28.55 8.18 -13.54
CA VAL A 345 -29.21 8.13 -14.84
C VAL A 345 -28.19 8.10 -15.98
N GLN A 346 -27.18 8.95 -15.93
CA GLN A 346 -26.12 9.00 -16.94
C GLN A 346 -25.39 7.65 -17.11
N LYS A 347 -25.22 6.91 -16.03
CA LYS A 347 -24.51 5.63 -15.99
C LYS A 347 -25.42 4.39 -16.09
N ASP A 348 -26.72 4.58 -16.30
CA ASP A 348 -27.72 3.50 -16.36
C ASP A 348 -27.85 2.70 -15.04
N TYR A 349 -27.51 3.31 -13.89
CA TYR A 349 -27.65 2.70 -12.57
C TYR A 349 -29.05 2.90 -12.00
N PHE A 350 -30.05 2.28 -12.63
CA PHE A 350 -31.46 2.51 -12.32
C PHE A 350 -31.85 2.10 -10.89
N ASP A 351 -31.24 1.06 -10.34
CA ASP A 351 -31.47 0.66 -8.95
C ASP A 351 -31.01 1.74 -7.96
N ILE A 352 -29.92 2.45 -8.31
CA ILE A 352 -29.44 3.60 -7.52
C ILE A 352 -30.35 4.81 -7.74
N ALA A 353 -30.77 5.08 -8.98
CA ALA A 353 -31.69 6.17 -9.29
C ALA A 353 -33.01 6.01 -8.56
N GLN A 354 -33.58 4.79 -8.57
CA GLN A 354 -34.79 4.45 -7.81
C GLN A 354 -34.59 4.70 -6.32
N LEU A 355 -33.48 4.21 -5.74
CA LEU A 355 -33.19 4.38 -4.33
C LEU A 355 -33.08 5.86 -3.92
N LEU A 356 -32.38 6.69 -4.74
CA LEU A 356 -32.24 8.12 -4.50
C LEU A 356 -33.62 8.82 -4.53
N THR A 357 -34.47 8.49 -5.50
CA THR A 357 -35.82 9.04 -5.60
C THR A 357 -36.70 8.62 -4.42
N GLU A 358 -36.68 7.35 -4.02
CA GLU A 358 -37.40 6.84 -2.84
C GLU A 358 -36.96 7.52 -1.54
N LYS A 359 -35.70 7.99 -1.46
CA LYS A 359 -35.17 8.69 -0.30
C LYS A 359 -35.38 10.23 -0.37
N GLY A 360 -36.04 10.74 -1.41
CA GLY A 360 -36.42 12.13 -1.54
C GLY A 360 -35.36 13.02 -2.20
N ALA A 361 -34.59 12.49 -3.16
CA ALA A 361 -33.72 13.33 -3.98
C ALA A 361 -34.53 14.41 -4.70
N ASP A 362 -34.00 15.63 -4.77
CA ASP A 362 -34.66 16.72 -5.48
C ASP A 362 -34.58 16.50 -7.00
N LEU A 363 -35.75 16.30 -7.60
CA LEU A 363 -35.92 15.99 -9.01
C LEU A 363 -35.83 17.23 -9.91
N SER A 364 -35.92 18.42 -9.33
CA SER A 364 -35.93 19.70 -10.05
C SER A 364 -34.51 20.27 -10.27
N ILE A 365 -33.47 19.63 -9.74
CA ILE A 365 -32.09 20.09 -9.92
C ILE A 365 -31.73 19.98 -11.40
N GLU A 366 -31.23 21.08 -11.96
CA GLU A 366 -30.68 21.17 -13.31
C GLU A 366 -29.15 21.15 -13.29
N CYS A 367 -28.54 20.41 -14.21
CA CYS A 367 -27.11 20.50 -14.45
C CYS A 367 -26.75 21.81 -15.19
N ASN A 368 -25.45 22.11 -15.36
CA ASN A 368 -25.01 23.35 -16.02
C ASN A 368 -25.55 23.53 -17.46
N ASN A 369 -26.02 22.47 -18.09
CA ASN A 369 -26.64 22.51 -19.42
C ASN A 369 -28.16 22.72 -19.36
N GLY A 370 -28.73 23.00 -18.21
CA GLY A 370 -30.16 23.21 -18.01
C GLY A 370 -31.02 21.92 -18.06
N HIS A 371 -30.39 20.75 -17.94
CA HIS A 371 -31.11 19.48 -17.97
C HIS A 371 -31.31 18.91 -16.56
N THR A 372 -32.51 18.48 -16.26
CA THR A 372 -32.80 17.62 -15.12
C THR A 372 -32.35 16.18 -15.35
N ALA A 373 -32.29 15.37 -14.30
CA ALA A 373 -31.97 13.95 -14.45
C ALA A 373 -32.96 13.21 -15.39
N ILE A 374 -34.21 13.67 -15.45
CA ILE A 374 -35.22 13.08 -16.33
C ILE A 374 -35.01 13.47 -17.78
N ASP A 375 -34.63 14.74 -18.06
CA ASP A 375 -34.32 15.21 -19.41
C ASP A 375 -33.16 14.41 -20.01
N MET A 376 -32.14 14.18 -19.19
CA MET A 376 -31.00 13.32 -19.57
C MET A 376 -31.42 11.89 -19.87
N PHE A 377 -32.38 11.37 -19.11
CA PHE A 377 -32.90 10.03 -19.36
C PHE A 377 -33.67 9.98 -20.68
N ILE A 378 -34.60 10.92 -20.93
CA ILE A 378 -35.41 10.99 -22.14
C ILE A 378 -34.50 11.09 -23.37
N SER A 379 -33.51 11.99 -23.36
CA SER A 379 -32.58 12.15 -24.48
C SER A 379 -31.81 10.87 -24.79
N LYS A 380 -31.45 10.11 -23.74
CA LYS A 380 -30.72 8.85 -23.87
C LYS A 380 -31.58 7.67 -24.36
N ALA A 381 -32.86 7.65 -24.00
CA ALA A 381 -33.81 6.61 -24.45
C ALA A 381 -33.98 6.62 -25.97
N HIS A 382 -33.79 7.78 -26.63
CA HIS A 382 -33.83 7.90 -28.08
C HIS A 382 -32.66 7.25 -28.81
N SER A 383 -31.51 7.03 -28.12
CA SER A 383 -30.26 6.65 -28.79
C SER A 383 -29.86 5.17 -28.70
N LYS A 384 -30.54 4.34 -27.90
CA LYS A 384 -30.14 2.93 -27.66
C LYS A 384 -31.17 1.89 -28.07
N LYS A 385 -30.74 0.91 -28.87
CA LYS A 385 -31.50 -0.23 -29.41
C LYS A 385 -31.86 -1.36 -28.41
N ASN A 386 -31.37 -1.36 -27.17
CA ASN A 386 -31.61 -2.46 -26.20
C ASN A 386 -32.47 -2.00 -25.01
N ILE A 387 -33.76 -1.96 -25.21
CA ILE A 387 -34.73 -1.26 -24.35
C ILE A 387 -35.43 -2.18 -23.33
N GLU A 388 -35.50 -3.51 -23.54
CA GLU A 388 -36.48 -4.34 -22.80
C GLU A 388 -36.15 -4.57 -21.31
N GLU A 389 -34.93 -4.82 -20.92
CA GLU A 389 -34.60 -5.09 -19.50
C GLU A 389 -34.47 -3.82 -18.67
N ASN A 390 -33.90 -2.80 -19.26
CA ASN A 390 -33.79 -1.46 -18.66
C ASN A 390 -35.12 -0.74 -18.58
N TYR A 391 -36.07 -1.09 -19.45
CA TYR A 391 -37.39 -0.48 -19.54
C TYR A 391 -38.26 -0.73 -18.29
N LYS A 392 -38.22 -1.93 -17.72
CA LYS A 392 -38.98 -2.23 -16.48
C LYS A 392 -38.48 -1.42 -15.28
N LYS A 393 -37.18 -1.25 -15.18
CA LYS A 393 -36.56 -0.44 -14.11
C LYS A 393 -36.83 1.04 -14.31
N PHE A 394 -36.81 1.48 -15.57
CA PHE A 394 -37.21 2.82 -15.96
C PHE A 394 -38.66 3.15 -15.64
N CYS A 395 -39.59 2.29 -16.01
CA CYS A 395 -41.02 2.51 -15.70
C CYS A 395 -41.24 2.67 -14.18
N ARG A 396 -40.52 1.89 -13.36
CA ARG A 396 -40.58 2.06 -11.90
C ARG A 396 -40.03 3.43 -11.46
N PHE A 397 -38.90 3.85 -12.00
CA PHE A 397 -38.32 5.15 -11.75
C PHE A 397 -39.23 6.29 -12.16
N LEU A 398 -39.79 6.23 -13.37
CA LEU A 398 -40.75 7.22 -13.89
C LEU A 398 -42.04 7.29 -13.05
N MET A 399 -42.54 6.15 -12.60
CA MET A 399 -43.75 6.10 -11.74
C MET A 399 -43.49 6.76 -10.37
N LEU A 400 -42.32 6.55 -9.80
CA LEU A 400 -41.93 7.21 -8.54
C LEU A 400 -41.77 8.71 -8.76
N TYR A 401 -41.15 9.10 -9.85
CA TYR A 401 -40.96 10.50 -10.24
C TYR A 401 -42.31 11.22 -10.38
N LEU A 402 -43.26 10.63 -11.12
CA LEU A 402 -44.61 11.18 -11.31
C LEU A 402 -45.41 11.25 -10.00
N LYS A 403 -45.27 10.25 -9.13
CA LYS A 403 -45.92 10.23 -7.81
C LYS A 403 -45.44 11.36 -6.92
N GLU A 404 -44.13 11.70 -6.97
CA GLU A 404 -43.55 12.77 -6.17
C GLU A 404 -43.91 14.16 -6.74
N LEU A 405 -43.93 14.32 -8.05
CA LEU A 405 -44.45 15.54 -8.71
C LEU A 405 -45.91 15.81 -8.36
N HIS A 406 -46.75 14.80 -8.33
CA HIS A 406 -48.15 14.93 -7.95
C HIS A 406 -48.32 15.42 -6.50
N SER A 407 -47.46 14.96 -5.59
CA SER A 407 -47.49 15.39 -4.19
C SER A 407 -47.07 16.85 -3.97
N LYS A 408 -46.36 17.47 -4.91
CA LYS A 408 -45.79 18.84 -4.81
C LYS A 408 -46.56 19.90 -5.60
N HIS A 409 -47.80 19.64 -6.07
CA HIS A 409 -48.66 20.59 -6.84
C HIS A 409 -48.03 21.19 -8.12
N LYS A 410 -46.90 20.68 -8.62
CA LYS A 410 -46.29 21.15 -9.87
C LYS A 410 -46.64 20.26 -11.08
N ALA A 411 -47.63 19.38 -10.94
CA ALA A 411 -47.87 18.26 -11.86
C ALA A 411 -48.51 18.63 -13.19
N CYS A 412 -49.32 19.69 -13.26
CA CYS A 412 -50.14 19.94 -14.47
C CYS A 412 -49.32 20.29 -15.72
N CYS A 413 -48.28 21.12 -15.63
CA CYS A 413 -47.54 21.53 -16.83
C CYS A 413 -46.52 20.51 -17.30
N ILE A 414 -45.89 19.74 -16.36
CA ILE A 414 -44.87 18.77 -16.70
C ILE A 414 -45.47 17.45 -17.20
N LEU A 415 -46.67 17.06 -16.69
CA LEU A 415 -47.42 15.91 -17.17
C LEU A 415 -47.94 16.09 -18.61
N SER A 416 -48.34 17.31 -18.99
CA SER A 416 -48.72 17.61 -20.38
C SER A 416 -47.53 17.55 -21.33
N THR A 417 -46.38 18.03 -20.93
CA THR A 417 -45.14 17.97 -21.74
C THR A 417 -44.59 16.55 -21.82
N LEU A 418 -44.65 15.77 -20.74
CA LEU A 418 -44.26 14.35 -20.73
C LEU A 418 -45.21 13.46 -21.51
N ALA A 419 -46.51 13.68 -21.41
CA ALA A 419 -47.50 12.97 -22.21
C ALA A 419 -47.38 13.31 -23.71
N LEU A 420 -47.14 14.58 -24.06
CA LEU A 420 -46.84 14.99 -25.44
C LEU A 420 -45.51 14.40 -25.93
N SER A 421 -44.44 14.41 -25.14
CA SER A 421 -43.16 13.81 -25.54
C SER A 421 -43.25 12.30 -25.67
N LEU A 422 -44.01 11.62 -24.83
CA LEU A 422 -44.25 10.19 -24.91
C LEU A 422 -45.11 9.81 -26.12
N THR A 423 -46.05 10.68 -26.56
CA THR A 423 -46.83 10.47 -27.77
C THR A 423 -46.10 10.85 -29.07
N ILE A 424 -45.23 11.88 -29.03
CA ILE A 424 -44.44 12.31 -30.20
C ILE A 424 -43.26 11.32 -30.47
N ILE A 425 -42.77 10.62 -29.46
CA ILE A 425 -41.62 9.69 -29.56
C ILE A 425 -42.01 8.33 -30.19
N GLY A 426 -43.24 8.13 -30.63
CA GLY A 426 -43.67 6.89 -31.30
C GLY A 426 -43.84 5.71 -30.36
N LEU A 427 -44.06 5.95 -29.09
CA LEU A 427 -44.38 4.94 -28.07
C LEU A 427 -45.59 4.03 -28.43
N PRO A 428 -46.56 4.42 -29.29
CA PRO A 428 -47.59 3.47 -29.81
C PRO A 428 -46.99 2.24 -30.47
N PHE A 429 -45.81 2.35 -31.10
CA PHE A 429 -45.13 1.22 -31.75
C PHE A 429 -44.42 0.31 -30.77
N ILE A 430 -43.93 0.84 -29.65
CA ILE A 430 -43.27 0.06 -28.58
C ILE A 430 -44.29 -0.63 -27.67
N PHE A 431 -45.47 -0.03 -27.50
CA PHE A 431 -46.56 -0.62 -26.71
C PHE A 431 -47.35 -1.74 -27.44
N LYS A 432 -47.31 -1.80 -28.79
CA LYS A 432 -48.04 -2.84 -29.54
C LYS A 432 -47.69 -4.28 -29.12
N PRO A 433 -46.43 -4.69 -28.94
CA PRO A 433 -46.12 -6.04 -28.45
C PRO A 433 -46.48 -6.24 -26.97
N ILE A 434 -46.40 -5.18 -26.16
CA ILE A 434 -46.68 -5.24 -24.71
C ILE A 434 -48.17 -5.24 -24.43
N ILE A 435 -48.98 -4.55 -25.26
CA ILE A 435 -50.44 -4.53 -25.19
C ILE A 435 -50.99 -5.93 -25.48
N LYS A 436 -50.44 -6.64 -26.49
CA LYS A 436 -50.89 -8.00 -26.84
C LYS A 436 -50.59 -9.06 -25.76
N TYR A 437 -49.62 -8.82 -24.89
CA TYR A 437 -49.27 -9.72 -23.77
C TYR A 437 -49.98 -9.37 -22.45
N ARG A 438 -50.62 -8.20 -22.33
CA ARG A 438 -51.08 -7.62 -21.06
C ARG A 438 -52.52 -7.28 -20.90
N GLU A 439 -53.40 -7.67 -21.82
CA GLU A 439 -54.85 -7.54 -21.58
C GLU A 439 -55.36 -8.28 -20.32
N ARG A 440 -54.51 -9.10 -19.67
CA ARG A 440 -54.87 -9.89 -18.48
C ARG A 440 -54.25 -9.40 -17.16
N SER A 441 -53.43 -8.34 -17.11
CA SER A 441 -52.75 -7.96 -15.86
C SER A 441 -53.45 -6.80 -15.12
N LYS A 442 -53.70 -6.98 -13.82
CA LYS A 442 -54.23 -5.95 -12.89
C LYS A 442 -53.45 -4.62 -12.91
N ILE A 443 -52.17 -4.64 -13.30
CA ILE A 443 -51.32 -3.47 -13.39
C ILE A 443 -51.67 -2.63 -14.61
N TYR A 444 -51.95 -3.23 -15.77
CA TYR A 444 -52.36 -2.51 -16.97
C TYR A 444 -53.68 -1.77 -16.76
N LYS A 445 -54.69 -2.43 -16.13
CA LYS A 445 -55.98 -1.82 -15.81
C LYS A 445 -55.81 -0.64 -14.86
N LYS A 446 -54.92 -0.73 -13.88
CA LYS A 446 -54.65 0.33 -12.94
C LYS A 446 -53.89 1.51 -13.57
N THR A 447 -52.93 1.23 -14.47
CA THR A 447 -52.16 2.25 -15.19
C THR A 447 -52.99 2.95 -16.25
N LYS A 448 -53.89 2.22 -16.94
CA LYS A 448 -54.83 2.77 -17.91
C LYS A 448 -55.89 3.64 -17.23
N ALA A 449 -56.50 3.20 -16.14
CA ALA A 449 -57.42 4.01 -15.35
C ALA A 449 -56.78 5.26 -14.75
N MET A 450 -55.48 5.19 -14.37
CA MET A 450 -54.74 6.33 -13.87
C MET A 450 -54.36 7.34 -14.97
N LEU A 451 -54.05 6.86 -16.17
CA LEU A 451 -53.80 7.70 -17.37
C LEU A 451 -55.09 8.32 -17.90
N GLU A 452 -56.22 7.58 -17.91
CA GLU A 452 -57.52 8.09 -18.30
C GLU A 452 -58.06 9.14 -17.32
N ASN A 453 -57.84 8.96 -16.01
CA ASN A 453 -58.20 9.97 -15.01
C ASN A 453 -57.27 11.22 -15.05
N LEU A 454 -56.07 11.12 -15.62
CA LEU A 454 -55.15 12.25 -15.80
C LEU A 454 -55.40 13.04 -17.09
N LEU A 455 -56.07 12.43 -18.08
CA LEU A 455 -56.46 13.08 -19.35
C LEU A 455 -57.79 13.84 -19.23
N TYR A 456 -58.56 13.65 -18.16
CA TYR A 456 -59.83 14.33 -17.88
C TYR A 456 -59.75 15.44 -16.81
N ILE A 457 -58.55 15.78 -16.37
CA ILE A 457 -58.26 16.96 -15.56
C ILE A 457 -57.40 17.92 -16.40
#